data_9259f7841fd615e7d917e05b0a08915c
#
_entry.id   9259f7841fd615e7d917e05b0a08915c
#
_cell.length_a   1.000
_cell.length_b   1.000
_cell.length_c   1.000
_cell.angle_alpha   90.00
_cell.angle_beta   90.00
_cell.angle_gamma   90.00
#
_symmetry.space_group_name_H-M   'P 1'
#
loop_
_entity.id
_entity.type
_entity.pdbx_description
1 polymer ?
#
loop_
_entity_poly.entity_id
_entity_poly.type
_entity_poly.pdbx_seq_one_letter_code
_entity_poly.pdbx_strand_id
1 'polypeptide(L)'
;MLLGQSYGADIKVIDGDSLFIGKKEIRLSGIDSPEYHQQCYDSQNKLYPCGKNAAKALQQMIKNNHLTCKKIVKDRYNREVSVCYSGKNNLNHQMVAKGWAVAYTRYTKDYVSAEQDAKRHKRGIWQGRFLKPEYYRILAQDAKNNH
;
A
#
# COMPACT_ATOMS: atom_id res chain seq x y z
N MET A 1 -23.31 14.00 -4.55
CA MET A 1 -23.17 13.72 -3.11
C MET A 1 -21.78 13.20 -2.80
N LEU A 2 -21.18 13.71 -1.76
CA LEU A 2 -19.86 13.25 -1.33
C LEU A 2 -19.99 11.93 -0.57
N LEU A 3 -19.30 10.90 -1.04
CA LEU A 3 -19.23 9.58 -0.40
C LEU A 3 -17.96 9.43 0.43
N GLY A 4 -17.17 10.49 0.58
CA GLY A 4 -15.94 10.53 1.33
C GLY A 4 -15.49 11.96 1.53
N GLN A 5 -14.36 12.12 2.20
CA GLN A 5 -13.77 13.43 2.42
C GLN A 5 -12.67 13.71 1.41
N SER A 6 -12.62 14.94 0.90
CA SER A 6 -11.58 15.40 0.00
C SER A 6 -10.57 16.22 0.79
N TYR A 7 -9.28 15.97 0.56
CA TYR A 7 -8.19 16.61 1.29
C TYR A 7 -7.23 17.25 0.30
N GLY A 8 -6.93 18.54 0.51
CA GLY A 8 -6.08 19.31 -0.38
C GLY A 8 -4.65 19.49 0.09
N ALA A 9 -4.38 19.31 1.40
CA ALA A 9 -3.07 19.59 1.97
C ALA A 9 -2.79 18.65 3.14
N ASP A 10 -1.57 18.71 3.67
CA ASP A 10 -1.13 17.92 4.83
C ASP A 10 -1.22 16.41 4.65
N ILE A 11 -0.96 15.96 3.43
CA ILE A 11 -0.91 14.53 3.13
C ILE A 11 0.54 14.07 3.24
N LYS A 12 0.78 13.06 4.07
CA LYS A 12 2.11 12.48 4.24
C LYS A 12 2.00 10.97 4.04
N VAL A 13 2.63 10.46 2.97
CA VAL A 13 2.68 9.02 2.71
C VAL A 13 3.70 8.39 3.66
N ILE A 14 3.28 7.32 4.34
CA ILE A 14 4.14 6.57 5.27
C ILE A 14 4.81 5.43 4.52
N ASP A 15 4.02 4.64 3.81
CA ASP A 15 4.47 3.54 2.96
C ASP A 15 3.41 3.34 1.85
N GLY A 16 3.51 2.23 1.11
CA GLY A 16 2.63 2.02 -0.05
C GLY A 16 1.17 1.76 0.26
N ASP A 17 0.80 1.61 1.53
CA ASP A 17 -0.58 1.33 1.92
C ASP A 17 -1.08 2.17 3.09
N SER A 18 -0.32 3.17 3.51
CA SER A 18 -0.73 4.03 4.62
C SER A 18 -0.21 5.45 4.47
N LEU A 19 -0.98 6.39 5.00
CA LEU A 19 -0.65 7.81 4.94
C LEU A 19 -1.30 8.54 6.10
N PHE A 20 -0.79 9.74 6.38
CA PHE A 20 -1.42 10.68 7.29
C PHE A 20 -2.10 11.79 6.50
N ILE A 21 -3.28 12.19 6.96
CA ILE A 21 -3.93 13.42 6.54
C ILE A 21 -4.04 14.26 7.80
N GLY A 22 -3.13 15.25 7.93
CA GLY A 22 -2.95 15.93 9.21
C GLY A 22 -2.55 14.92 10.27
N LYS A 23 -3.36 14.80 11.32
CA LYS A 23 -3.11 13.86 12.43
C LYS A 23 -3.84 12.53 12.25
N LYS A 24 -4.64 12.40 11.19
CA LYS A 24 -5.45 11.20 10.94
C LYS A 24 -4.65 10.20 10.14
N GLU A 25 -4.51 8.98 10.65
CA GLU A 25 -3.83 7.91 9.92
C GLU A 25 -4.84 7.11 9.11
N ILE A 26 -4.55 6.95 7.82
CA ILE A 26 -5.36 6.18 6.88
C ILE A 26 -4.60 4.93 6.47
N ARG A 27 -5.28 3.79 6.51
CA ARG A 27 -4.78 2.51 6.02
C ARG A 27 -5.58 2.13 4.78
N LEU A 28 -4.91 1.93 3.65
CA LEU A 28 -5.61 1.52 2.43
C LEU A 28 -6.15 0.10 2.59
N SER A 29 -7.46 -0.04 2.43
CA SER A 29 -8.16 -1.30 2.64
C SER A 29 -7.83 -2.34 1.57
N GLY A 30 -7.71 -3.59 1.97
CA GLY A 30 -7.65 -4.73 1.06
C GLY A 30 -6.33 -4.96 0.35
N ILE A 31 -5.31 -4.19 0.69
CA ILE A 31 -3.97 -4.31 0.10
C ILE A 31 -2.91 -4.37 1.20
N ASP A 32 -1.73 -4.87 0.86
CA ASP A 32 -0.61 -4.94 1.78
C ASP A 32 0.67 -4.66 0.98
N SER A 33 1.30 -3.53 1.26
CA SER A 33 2.49 -3.06 0.56
C SER A 33 3.74 -3.43 1.35
N PRO A 34 4.91 -3.58 0.70
CA PRO A 34 6.16 -3.74 1.43
C PRO A 34 6.34 -2.62 2.45
N GLU A 35 6.87 -2.97 3.61
CA GLU A 35 7.19 -1.99 4.65
C GLU A 35 8.23 -0.99 4.11
N TYR A 36 8.24 0.22 4.64
CA TYR A 36 9.07 1.30 4.09
C TYR A 36 10.54 0.91 3.94
N HIS A 37 11.08 0.18 4.91
CA HIS A 37 12.49 -0.25 4.88
C HIS A 37 12.70 -1.63 4.29
N GLN A 38 11.63 -2.27 3.81
CA GLN A 38 11.73 -3.59 3.20
C GLN A 38 12.47 -3.51 1.87
N GLN A 39 13.33 -4.49 1.64
CA GLN A 39 14.01 -4.68 0.37
C GLN A 39 13.48 -5.93 -0.32
N CYS A 40 13.48 -5.90 -1.64
CA CYS A 40 13.07 -7.02 -2.48
C CYS A 40 14.20 -7.34 -3.46
N TYR A 41 14.10 -8.48 -4.15
CA TYR A 41 15.07 -8.86 -5.18
C TYR A 41 14.48 -8.60 -6.57
N ASP A 42 15.29 -8.04 -7.46
CA ASP A 42 14.88 -7.84 -8.85
C ASP A 42 15.06 -9.13 -9.67
N SER A 43 14.83 -9.06 -10.99
CA SER A 43 14.94 -10.22 -11.88
C SER A 43 16.37 -10.76 -11.98
N GLN A 44 17.36 -9.98 -11.60
CA GLN A 44 18.77 -10.37 -11.60
C GLN A 44 19.25 -10.76 -10.20
N ASN A 45 18.31 -10.94 -9.28
CA ASN A 45 18.57 -11.33 -7.89
C ASN A 45 19.38 -10.28 -7.11
N LYS A 46 19.22 -9.01 -7.46
CA LYS A 46 19.82 -7.88 -6.74
C LYS A 46 18.79 -7.22 -5.85
N LEU A 47 19.24 -6.80 -4.67
CA LEU A 47 18.37 -6.08 -3.72
C LEU A 47 18.05 -4.69 -4.22
N TYR A 48 16.80 -4.27 -4.01
CA TYR A 48 16.36 -2.90 -4.27
C TYR A 48 15.34 -2.47 -3.21
N PRO A 49 15.17 -1.15 -3.01
CA PRO A 49 14.33 -0.64 -1.92
C PRO A 49 12.86 -0.62 -2.31
N CYS A 50 12.22 -1.79 -2.37
CA CYS A 50 10.84 -1.91 -2.82
C CYS A 50 9.84 -1.18 -1.91
N GLY A 51 10.09 -1.12 -0.61
CA GLY A 51 9.23 -0.38 0.31
C GLY A 51 9.22 1.12 0.02
N LYS A 52 10.40 1.70 -0.18
CA LYS A 52 10.51 3.12 -0.55
C LYS A 52 9.89 3.38 -1.91
N ASN A 53 10.11 2.47 -2.86
CA ASN A 53 9.55 2.60 -4.21
C ASN A 53 8.02 2.55 -4.18
N ALA A 54 7.44 1.68 -3.35
CA ALA A 54 5.99 1.59 -3.19
C ALA A 54 5.42 2.89 -2.58
N ALA A 55 6.07 3.42 -1.55
CA ALA A 55 5.65 4.69 -0.94
C ALA A 55 5.71 5.83 -1.96
N LYS A 56 6.78 5.87 -2.75
CA LYS A 56 6.95 6.89 -3.80
C LYS A 56 5.88 6.75 -4.88
N ALA A 57 5.54 5.50 -5.26
CA ALA A 57 4.49 5.25 -6.24
C ALA A 57 3.14 5.79 -5.75
N LEU A 58 2.79 5.54 -4.49
CA LEU A 58 1.56 6.07 -3.91
C LEU A 58 1.57 7.59 -3.92
N GLN A 59 2.69 8.19 -3.48
CA GLN A 59 2.83 9.64 -3.46
C GLN A 59 2.63 10.25 -4.85
N GLN A 60 3.21 9.63 -5.88
CA GLN A 60 3.09 10.12 -7.25
C GLN A 60 1.68 9.97 -7.83
N MET A 61 0.91 9.01 -7.33
CA MET A 61 -0.47 8.83 -7.77
C MET A 61 -1.44 9.84 -7.16
N ILE A 62 -1.06 10.48 -6.05
CA ILE A 62 -1.88 11.51 -5.42
C ILE A 62 -1.61 12.84 -6.14
N LYS A 63 -2.46 13.13 -7.13
CA LYS A 63 -2.27 14.29 -8.01
C LYS A 63 -2.68 15.59 -7.30
N ASN A 64 -1.78 16.58 -7.29
CA ASN A 64 -2.05 17.91 -6.75
C ASN A 64 -2.56 17.88 -5.30
N ASN A 65 -2.07 16.91 -4.50
CA ASN A 65 -2.56 16.68 -3.13
C ASN A 65 -4.07 16.46 -3.07
N HIS A 66 -4.69 15.99 -4.16
CA HIS A 66 -6.12 15.76 -4.23
C HIS A 66 -6.43 14.30 -3.87
N LEU A 67 -7.07 14.12 -2.73
CA LEU A 67 -7.33 12.80 -2.17
C LEU A 67 -8.74 12.74 -1.61
N THR A 68 -9.50 11.71 -1.98
CA THR A 68 -10.82 11.43 -1.43
C THR A 68 -10.79 10.02 -0.87
N CYS A 69 -11.10 9.87 0.41
CA CYS A 69 -11.09 8.56 1.06
C CYS A 69 -12.48 8.23 1.62
N LYS A 70 -12.93 7.01 1.35
CA LYS A 70 -14.17 6.45 1.89
C LYS A 70 -13.80 5.49 3.02
N LYS A 71 -14.08 5.90 4.24
CA LYS A 71 -13.83 5.08 5.42
C LYS A 71 -14.75 3.86 5.43
N ILE A 72 -14.17 2.69 5.69
CA ILE A 72 -14.92 1.44 5.86
C ILE A 72 -15.05 1.14 7.35
N VAL A 73 -13.93 1.17 8.08
CA VAL A 73 -13.89 0.80 9.49
C VAL A 73 -12.68 1.48 10.14
N LYS A 74 -12.69 1.57 11.45
CA LYS A 74 -11.53 1.97 12.24
C LYS A 74 -10.89 0.70 12.80
N ASP A 75 -9.59 0.54 12.64
CA ASP A 75 -8.92 -0.65 13.16
C ASP A 75 -8.52 -0.46 14.64
N ARG A 76 -7.93 -1.51 15.22
CA ARG A 76 -7.53 -1.48 16.64
C ARG A 76 -6.40 -0.51 16.95
N TYR A 77 -5.70 -0.02 15.90
CA TYR A 77 -4.64 0.98 16.03
C TYR A 77 -5.15 2.39 15.79
N ASN A 78 -6.48 2.56 15.73
CA ASN A 78 -7.13 3.85 15.50
C ASN A 78 -6.90 4.42 14.09
N ARG A 79 -6.55 3.59 13.12
CA ARG A 79 -6.43 4.00 11.73
C ARG A 79 -7.76 3.87 11.02
N GLU A 80 -8.07 4.82 10.14
CA GLU A 80 -9.25 4.71 9.28
C GLU A 80 -8.92 3.85 8.08
N VAL A 81 -9.47 2.64 8.07
CA VAL A 81 -9.29 1.71 6.95
C VAL A 81 -10.23 2.15 5.84
N SER A 82 -9.67 2.53 4.69
CA SER A 82 -10.41 3.27 3.68
C SER A 82 -10.06 2.83 2.26
N VAL A 83 -10.98 3.12 1.34
CA VAL A 83 -10.68 3.10 -0.09
C VAL A 83 -10.48 4.55 -0.52
N CYS A 84 -9.34 4.85 -1.11
CA CYS A 84 -8.93 6.20 -1.45
C CYS A 84 -8.80 6.40 -2.96
N TYR A 85 -9.12 7.60 -3.40
CA TYR A 85 -9.14 7.97 -4.81
C TYR A 85 -8.38 9.28 -5.00
N SER A 86 -7.68 9.38 -6.12
CA SER A 86 -7.22 10.67 -6.64
C SER A 86 -7.96 10.90 -7.96
N GLY A 87 -8.90 11.84 -7.95
CA GLY A 87 -9.87 11.94 -9.03
C GLY A 87 -10.70 10.66 -9.10
N LYS A 88 -10.72 10.03 -10.26
CA LYS A 88 -11.44 8.77 -10.48
C LYS A 88 -10.58 7.54 -10.22
N ASN A 89 -9.29 7.72 -9.94
CA ASN A 89 -8.36 6.60 -9.78
C ASN A 89 -8.47 6.03 -8.37
N ASN A 90 -8.87 4.76 -8.29
CA ASN A 90 -8.85 3.99 -7.04
C ASN A 90 -7.40 3.65 -6.71
N LEU A 91 -6.85 4.30 -5.69
CA LEU A 91 -5.44 4.14 -5.33
C LEU A 91 -5.15 2.74 -4.78
N ASN A 92 -6.09 2.17 -4.02
CA ASN A 92 -5.95 0.79 -3.53
C ASN A 92 -5.76 -0.17 -4.70
N HIS A 93 -6.63 -0.08 -5.70
CA HIS A 93 -6.56 -0.91 -6.90
C HIS A 93 -5.26 -0.65 -7.67
N GLN A 94 -4.89 0.60 -7.88
CA GLN A 94 -3.71 0.95 -8.67
C GLN A 94 -2.41 0.45 -8.03
N MET A 95 -2.31 0.48 -6.71
CA MET A 95 -1.13 -0.04 -6.03
C MET A 95 -0.94 -1.53 -6.30
N VAL A 96 -2.03 -2.30 -6.30
CA VAL A 96 -1.97 -3.74 -6.60
C VAL A 96 -1.74 -3.95 -8.10
N ALA A 97 -2.46 -3.24 -8.96
CA ALA A 97 -2.35 -3.41 -10.42
C ALA A 97 -0.95 -3.09 -10.93
N LYS A 98 -0.27 -2.12 -10.33
CA LYS A 98 1.09 -1.73 -10.70
C LYS A 98 2.16 -2.57 -10.00
N GLY A 99 1.76 -3.50 -9.15
CA GLY A 99 2.69 -4.42 -8.49
C GLY A 99 3.40 -3.85 -7.27
N TRP A 100 2.86 -2.80 -6.65
CA TRP A 100 3.47 -2.20 -5.47
C TRP A 100 2.83 -2.66 -4.15
N ALA A 101 1.81 -3.52 -4.24
CA ALA A 101 1.16 -4.12 -3.08
C ALA A 101 0.59 -5.48 -3.47
N VAL A 102 0.46 -6.37 -2.51
CA VAL A 102 -0.26 -7.62 -2.69
C VAL A 102 -1.72 -7.42 -2.25
N ALA A 103 -2.61 -8.24 -2.79
CA ALA A 103 -4.00 -8.26 -2.35
C ALA A 103 -4.04 -8.87 -0.95
N TYR A 104 -4.75 -8.19 -0.03
CA TYR A 104 -4.92 -8.65 1.35
C TYR A 104 -6.33 -9.20 1.49
N THR A 105 -6.46 -10.52 1.42
CA THR A 105 -7.75 -11.17 1.18
C THR A 105 -8.58 -11.46 2.44
N ARG A 106 -8.11 -11.02 3.62
CA ARG A 106 -8.84 -11.28 4.87
C ARG A 106 -10.20 -10.58 4.92
N TYR A 107 -10.32 -9.42 4.26
CA TYR A 107 -11.53 -8.60 4.33
C TYR A 107 -12.24 -8.48 2.99
N THR A 108 -11.52 -8.56 1.88
CA THR A 108 -12.09 -8.41 0.54
C THR A 108 -11.25 -9.16 -0.47
N LYS A 109 -11.89 -9.61 -1.55
CA LYS A 109 -11.20 -10.22 -2.69
C LYS A 109 -11.18 -9.30 -3.91
N ASP A 110 -11.52 -8.03 -3.72
CA ASP A 110 -11.68 -7.06 -4.80
C ASP A 110 -10.42 -6.86 -5.63
N TYR A 111 -9.24 -7.10 -5.04
CA TYR A 111 -7.96 -6.81 -5.71
C TYR A 111 -7.22 -8.07 -6.19
N VAL A 112 -7.81 -9.25 -6.03
CA VAL A 112 -7.18 -10.51 -6.44
C VAL A 112 -6.89 -10.55 -7.94
N SER A 113 -7.84 -10.11 -8.75
CA SER A 113 -7.67 -10.09 -10.21
C SER A 113 -6.54 -9.14 -10.63
N ALA A 114 -6.48 -7.95 -10.01
CA ALA A 114 -5.41 -6.99 -10.27
C ALA A 114 -4.04 -7.56 -9.88
N GLU A 115 -3.97 -8.28 -8.76
CA GLU A 115 -2.74 -8.94 -8.33
C GLU A 115 -2.28 -9.99 -9.33
N GLN A 116 -3.19 -10.84 -9.79
CA GLN A 116 -2.87 -11.86 -10.76
C GLN A 116 -2.34 -11.26 -12.06
N ASP A 117 -2.92 -10.16 -12.49
CA ASP A 117 -2.47 -9.44 -13.67
C ASP A 117 -1.07 -8.85 -13.48
N ALA A 118 -0.82 -8.21 -12.34
CA ALA A 118 0.50 -7.66 -12.02
C ALA A 118 1.56 -8.77 -11.96
N LYS A 119 1.22 -9.89 -11.34
CA LYS A 119 2.10 -11.05 -11.22
C LYS A 119 2.44 -11.63 -12.58
N ARG A 120 1.44 -11.80 -13.45
CA ARG A 120 1.62 -12.34 -14.79
C ARG A 120 2.55 -11.46 -15.63
N HIS A 121 2.47 -10.15 -15.47
CA HIS A 121 3.29 -9.18 -16.20
C HIS A 121 4.58 -8.80 -15.46
N LYS A 122 4.84 -9.41 -14.31
CA LYS A 122 6.04 -9.16 -13.49
C LYS A 122 6.23 -7.68 -13.16
N ARG A 123 5.14 -7.00 -12.81
CA ARG A 123 5.18 -5.58 -12.46
C ARG A 123 5.62 -5.39 -11.01
N GLY A 124 6.36 -4.32 -10.77
CA GLY A 124 6.76 -3.92 -9.43
C GLY A 124 7.47 -5.03 -8.67
N ILE A 125 6.95 -5.42 -7.52
CA ILE A 125 7.57 -6.45 -6.68
C ILE A 125 7.55 -7.84 -7.31
N TRP A 126 6.70 -8.05 -8.32
CA TRP A 126 6.59 -9.33 -8.99
C TRP A 126 7.72 -9.55 -10.01
N GLN A 127 8.62 -8.59 -10.20
CA GLN A 127 9.78 -8.75 -11.08
C GLN A 127 10.82 -9.74 -10.54
N GLY A 128 10.80 -10.04 -9.25
CA GLY A 128 11.73 -10.96 -8.63
C GLY A 128 11.15 -11.51 -7.34
N ARG A 129 12.05 -11.91 -6.41
CA ARG A 129 11.64 -12.52 -5.14
C ARG A 129 11.42 -11.46 -4.08
N PHE A 130 10.47 -11.71 -3.20
CA PHE A 130 10.24 -10.84 -2.05
C PHE A 130 9.54 -11.66 -0.95
N LEU A 131 9.71 -11.20 0.29
CA LEU A 131 8.88 -11.67 1.39
C LEU A 131 7.54 -10.94 1.33
N LYS A 132 6.46 -11.67 1.50
CA LYS A 132 5.16 -11.00 1.69
C LYS A 132 5.29 -10.02 2.84
N PRO A 133 4.70 -8.82 2.72
CA PRO A 133 4.85 -7.80 3.77
C PRO A 133 4.46 -8.32 5.15
N GLU A 134 3.43 -9.15 5.24
CA GLU A 134 3.00 -9.77 6.49
C GLU A 134 4.12 -10.59 7.13
N TYR A 135 4.82 -11.40 6.34
CA TYR A 135 5.93 -12.22 6.86
C TYR A 135 7.13 -11.36 7.24
N TYR A 136 7.39 -10.32 6.46
CA TYR A 136 8.46 -9.38 6.79
C TYR A 136 8.22 -8.76 8.17
N ARG A 137 6.97 -8.34 8.46
CA ARG A 137 6.62 -7.76 9.76
C ARG A 137 6.81 -8.75 10.89
N ILE A 138 6.43 -10.02 10.69
CA ILE A 138 6.59 -11.08 11.70
C ILE A 138 8.07 -11.28 12.00
N LEU A 139 8.92 -11.39 10.98
CA LEU A 139 10.36 -11.60 11.16
C LEU A 139 11.02 -10.39 11.83
N ALA A 140 10.62 -9.18 11.48
CA ALA A 140 11.14 -7.96 12.11
C ALA A 140 10.76 -7.91 13.59
N GLN A 141 9.54 -8.32 13.93
CA GLN A 141 9.08 -8.36 15.31
C GLN A 141 9.83 -9.42 16.12
N ASP A 142 10.05 -10.61 15.54
CA ASP A 142 10.82 -11.68 16.19
C ASP A 142 12.25 -11.23 16.46
N ALA A 143 12.87 -10.53 15.52
CA ALA A 143 14.23 -10.01 15.70
C ALA A 143 14.30 -9.01 16.88
N LYS A 144 13.27 -8.17 17.04
CA LYS A 144 13.18 -7.25 18.17
C LYS A 144 13.02 -7.98 19.51
N ASN A 145 12.24 -9.07 19.51
CA ASN A 145 11.94 -9.82 20.73
C ASN A 145 13.13 -10.66 21.22
N ASN A 146 14.09 -10.95 20.33
CA ASN A 146 15.26 -11.79 20.63
C ASN A 146 16.49 -10.97 21.01
N HIS A 147 16.34 -9.69 21.23
CA HIS A 147 17.44 -8.81 21.67
C HIS A 147 17.27 -8.33 23.09
#